data_6ffdf6aa1af4334ea4760500ca41e81f
#
_entry.id   6ffdf6aa1af4334ea4760500ca41e81f
#
_cell.length_a   1.000
_cell.length_b   1.000
_cell.length_c   1.000
_cell.angle_alpha   90.00
_cell.angle_beta   90.00
_cell.angle_gamma   90.00
#
_symmetry.space_group_name_H-M   'P 1'
#
loop_
_entity.id
_entity.type
_entity.pdbx_description
1 polymer ?
#
loop_
_entity_poly.entity_id
_entity_poly.type
_entity_poly.pdbx_seq_one_letter_code
_entity_poly.pdbx_strand_id
1 'polypeptide(L)'
;MTSEHTMDETKRFFEKQNFFGLHRDDVLFFEQHTLPCLTMDGKIILDQPGKVARAPGGNGGLYEALGDDNLVNISTMRKRGIEYVHVYCVDNILVKMADPVFIGFCIDRSAECGAKVCNSLLTF
;
A
#
# COMPACT_ATOMS: atom_id res chain seq x y z
N MET A 1 -4.24 -0.06 1.02
CA MET A 1 -4.35 0.29 -0.43
C MET A 1 -5.10 -0.83 -1.13
N THR A 2 -6.08 -0.51 -1.92
CA THR A 2 -6.94 -1.42 -2.69
C THR A 2 -6.98 -0.98 -4.15
N SER A 3 -7.74 -1.69 -4.97
CA SER A 3 -8.07 -1.30 -6.34
C SER A 3 -9.58 -1.11 -6.46
N GLU A 4 -10.05 -0.53 -7.55
CA GLU A 4 -11.46 -0.44 -7.91
C GLU A 4 -12.19 -1.80 -7.76
N HIS A 5 -11.52 -2.90 -8.11
CA HIS A 5 -12.11 -4.23 -8.07
C HIS A 5 -12.15 -4.87 -6.67
N THR A 6 -11.30 -4.43 -5.75
CA THR A 6 -11.14 -5.07 -4.44
C THR A 6 -11.61 -4.23 -3.26
N MET A 7 -11.93 -2.95 -3.47
CA MET A 7 -12.28 -2.01 -2.41
C MET A 7 -13.49 -2.48 -1.60
N ASP A 8 -14.59 -2.76 -2.26
CA ASP A 8 -15.85 -3.09 -1.58
C ASP A 8 -15.81 -4.43 -0.86
N GLU A 9 -15.15 -5.43 -1.46
CA GLU A 9 -14.97 -6.73 -0.82
C GLU A 9 -14.08 -6.63 0.40
N THR A 10 -12.98 -5.86 0.30
CA THR A 10 -12.06 -5.63 1.41
C THR A 10 -12.76 -4.91 2.56
N LYS A 11 -13.52 -3.85 2.30
CA LYS A 11 -14.29 -3.14 3.33
C LYS A 11 -15.27 -4.07 4.05
N ARG A 12 -16.08 -4.82 3.28
CA ARG A 12 -17.04 -5.78 3.85
C ARG A 12 -16.36 -6.86 4.69
N PHE A 13 -15.19 -7.31 4.26
CA PHE A 13 -14.41 -8.29 5.02
C PHE A 13 -13.95 -7.71 6.36
N PHE A 14 -13.40 -6.50 6.39
CA PHE A 14 -12.99 -5.83 7.63
C PHE A 14 -14.18 -5.59 8.56
N GLU A 15 -15.32 -5.12 8.05
CA GLU A 15 -16.54 -4.93 8.84
C GLU A 15 -17.02 -6.25 9.44
N LYS A 16 -17.07 -7.33 8.65
CA LYS A 16 -17.43 -8.68 9.12
C LYS A 16 -16.53 -9.20 10.23
N GLN A 17 -15.24 -8.85 10.19
CA GLN A 17 -14.25 -9.22 11.19
C GLN A 17 -14.12 -8.19 12.33
N ASN A 18 -15.06 -7.25 12.45
CA ASN A 18 -15.02 -6.18 13.45
C ASN A 18 -13.65 -5.49 13.48
N PHE A 19 -13.12 -5.13 12.30
CA PHE A 19 -11.82 -4.50 12.10
C PHE A 19 -10.65 -5.19 12.84
N PHE A 20 -10.78 -6.49 13.09
CA PHE A 20 -9.78 -7.30 13.82
C PHE A 20 -9.45 -6.72 15.21
N GLY A 21 -10.41 -6.05 15.86
CA GLY A 21 -10.24 -5.39 17.14
C GLY A 21 -9.59 -4.00 17.09
N LEU A 22 -9.28 -3.49 15.90
CA LEU A 22 -8.82 -2.11 15.73
C LEU A 22 -10.00 -1.14 15.82
N HIS A 23 -9.73 0.10 16.22
CA HIS A 23 -10.72 1.15 16.13
C HIS A 23 -10.99 1.49 14.66
N ARG A 24 -12.26 1.61 14.28
CA ARG A 24 -12.64 1.83 12.87
C ARG A 24 -11.96 3.05 12.26
N ASP A 25 -11.82 4.13 13.01
CA ASP A 25 -11.22 5.38 12.54
C ASP A 25 -9.69 5.28 12.34
N ASP A 26 -9.07 4.18 12.81
CA ASP A 26 -7.65 3.90 12.57
C ASP A 26 -7.40 3.09 11.31
N VAL A 27 -8.48 2.63 10.65
CA VAL A 27 -8.39 1.85 9.41
C VAL A 27 -8.87 2.68 8.23
N LEU A 28 -7.96 3.08 7.38
CA LEU A 28 -8.25 3.89 6.19
C LEU A 28 -8.08 3.03 4.93
N PHE A 29 -9.12 3.04 4.10
CA PHE A 29 -9.10 2.41 2.79
C PHE A 29 -8.96 3.47 1.72
N PHE A 30 -8.07 3.24 0.78
CA PHE A 30 -7.89 4.08 -0.39
C PHE A 30 -7.57 3.24 -1.61
N GLU A 31 -7.94 3.73 -2.78
CA GLU A 31 -7.69 3.09 -4.05
C GLU A 31 -6.39 3.60 -4.66
N GLN A 32 -5.60 2.69 -5.20
CA GLN A 32 -4.50 3.07 -6.08
C GLN A 32 -5.08 3.54 -7.42
N HIS A 33 -4.43 4.50 -8.06
CA HIS A 33 -4.77 4.89 -9.41
C HIS A 33 -4.51 3.75 -10.40
N THR A 34 -5.12 3.84 -11.57
CA THR A 34 -4.95 2.87 -12.65
C THR A 34 -4.26 3.50 -13.84
N LEU A 35 -3.49 2.72 -14.58
CA LEU A 35 -2.82 3.10 -15.81
C LEU A 35 -3.45 2.38 -17.01
N PRO A 36 -3.48 3.00 -18.20
CA PRO A 36 -3.92 2.35 -19.42
C PRO A 36 -2.99 1.18 -19.78
N CYS A 37 -3.57 0.08 -20.21
CA CYS A 37 -2.83 -1.07 -20.70
C CYS A 37 -2.40 -0.84 -22.15
N LEU A 38 -1.15 -1.18 -22.44
CA LEU A 38 -0.56 -1.09 -23.78
C LEU A 38 -0.04 -2.48 -24.20
N THR A 39 -0.09 -2.74 -25.49
CA THR A 39 0.61 -3.89 -26.08
C THR A 39 2.13 -3.64 -26.08
N MET A 40 2.91 -4.68 -26.37
CA MET A 40 4.38 -4.57 -26.42
C MET A 40 4.88 -3.65 -27.54
N ASP A 41 4.06 -3.38 -28.56
CA ASP A 41 4.32 -2.43 -29.66
C ASP A 41 3.70 -1.03 -29.40
N GLY A 42 3.23 -0.78 -28.16
CA GLY A 42 2.78 0.54 -27.69
C GLY A 42 1.34 0.92 -28.07
N LYS A 43 0.53 -0.01 -28.56
CA LYS A 43 -0.87 0.25 -28.87
C LYS A 43 -1.76 0.13 -27.65
N ILE A 44 -2.79 0.97 -27.55
CA ILE A 44 -3.78 0.93 -26.48
C ILE A 44 -4.62 -0.33 -26.58
N ILE A 45 -4.75 -1.04 -25.47
CA ILE A 45 -5.65 -2.19 -25.33
C ILE A 45 -7.04 -1.69 -24.93
N LEU A 46 -8.06 -2.17 -25.59
CA LEU A 46 -9.45 -1.89 -25.24
C LEU A 46 -10.04 -3.07 -24.43
N ASP A 47 -10.73 -2.75 -23.35
CA ASP A 47 -11.55 -3.68 -22.58
C ASP A 47 -12.88 -3.97 -23.29
N GLN A 48 -13.46 -2.93 -23.88
CA GLN A 48 -14.69 -2.94 -24.68
C GLN A 48 -14.60 -1.85 -25.76
N PRO A 49 -15.48 -1.86 -26.78
CA PRO A 49 -15.54 -0.77 -27.74
C PRO A 49 -15.67 0.60 -27.06
N GLY A 50 -14.70 1.47 -27.28
CA GLY A 50 -14.64 2.80 -26.68
C GLY A 50 -14.16 2.88 -25.22
N LYS A 51 -13.80 1.74 -24.57
CA LYS A 51 -13.29 1.71 -23.19
C LYS A 51 -11.87 1.16 -23.15
N VAL A 52 -10.94 1.96 -22.69
CA VAL A 52 -9.53 1.58 -22.54
C VAL A 52 -9.39 0.59 -21.38
N ALA A 53 -8.69 -0.52 -21.63
CA ALA A 53 -8.29 -1.45 -20.55
C ALA A 53 -7.32 -0.75 -19.60
N ARG A 54 -7.55 -0.89 -18.30
CA ARG A 54 -6.74 -0.29 -17.25
C ARG A 54 -6.28 -1.35 -16.25
N ALA A 55 -5.09 -1.14 -15.71
CA ALA A 55 -4.52 -1.99 -14.67
C ALA A 55 -4.07 -1.13 -13.48
N PRO A 56 -3.98 -1.71 -12.28
CA PRO A 56 -3.43 -1.01 -11.12
C PRO A 56 -2.05 -0.41 -11.41
N GLY A 57 -1.82 0.83 -10.95
CA GLY A 57 -0.59 1.60 -11.21
C GLY A 57 0.66 1.09 -10.51
N GLY A 58 0.50 0.06 -9.66
CA GLY A 58 1.59 -0.56 -8.91
C GLY A 58 1.82 0.05 -7.53
N ASN A 59 2.85 -0.45 -6.84
CA ASN A 59 3.12 -0.10 -5.44
C ASN A 59 3.46 1.38 -5.22
N GLY A 60 3.93 2.08 -6.25
CA GLY A 60 4.20 3.52 -6.22
C GLY A 60 2.96 4.38 -5.92
N GLY A 61 1.76 3.88 -6.21
CA GLY A 61 0.50 4.55 -5.87
C GLY A 61 0.30 4.81 -4.37
N LEU A 62 1.01 4.07 -3.51
CA LEU A 62 1.04 4.36 -2.07
C LEU A 62 1.61 5.76 -1.79
N TYR A 63 2.72 6.11 -2.42
CA TYR A 63 3.38 7.40 -2.20
C TYR A 63 2.56 8.58 -2.71
N GLU A 64 1.84 8.39 -3.81
CA GLU A 64 0.88 9.38 -4.29
C GLU A 64 -0.28 9.56 -3.31
N ALA A 65 -0.81 8.46 -2.76
CA ALA A 65 -1.89 8.51 -1.78
C ALA A 65 -1.47 9.16 -0.45
N LEU A 66 -0.19 9.14 -0.12
CA LEU A 66 0.38 9.81 1.05
C LEU A 66 0.62 11.32 0.82
N GLY A 67 0.49 11.80 -0.41
CA GLY A 67 0.64 13.23 -0.74
C GLY A 67 -0.38 14.13 -0.04
N ASP A 68 -0.06 15.42 0.04
CA ASP A 68 -0.76 16.38 0.88
C ASP A 68 -2.25 16.62 0.55
N ASP A 69 -2.66 16.33 -0.66
CA ASP A 69 -4.04 16.56 -1.15
C ASP A 69 -4.96 15.35 -1.00
N ASN A 70 -4.50 14.25 -0.41
CA ASN A 70 -5.22 12.99 -0.35
C ASN A 70 -5.74 12.64 1.06
N LEU A 71 -6.72 11.73 1.12
CA LEU A 71 -7.38 11.27 2.35
C LEU A 71 -6.41 10.65 3.38
N VAL A 72 -5.32 10.07 2.91
CA VAL A 72 -4.26 9.45 3.73
C VAL A 72 -3.00 10.28 3.61
N ASN A 73 -3.05 11.52 4.07
CA ASN A 73 -1.91 12.42 3.93
C ASN A 73 -0.98 12.40 5.14
N ILE A 74 0.30 12.66 4.89
CA ILE A 74 1.34 12.73 5.90
C ILE A 74 1.03 13.81 6.96
N SER A 75 0.42 14.93 6.55
CA SER A 75 0.03 16.00 7.46
C SER A 75 -0.98 15.53 8.52
N THR A 76 -1.96 14.71 8.12
CA THR A 76 -2.94 14.11 9.04
C THR A 76 -2.28 13.10 9.97
N MET A 77 -1.37 12.27 9.46
CA MET A 77 -0.60 11.32 10.28
C MET A 77 0.23 12.04 11.34
N ARG A 78 0.93 13.12 10.97
CA ARG A 78 1.70 13.96 11.90
C ARG A 78 0.83 14.60 12.98
N LYS A 79 -0.35 15.13 12.62
CA LYS A 79 -1.32 15.70 13.59
C LYS A 79 -1.80 14.65 14.59
N ARG A 80 -1.85 13.38 14.20
CA ARG A 80 -2.19 12.25 15.06
C ARG A 80 -0.99 11.72 15.87
N GLY A 81 0.19 12.31 15.75
CA GLY A 81 1.41 11.89 16.44
C GLY A 81 2.06 10.63 15.86
N ILE A 82 1.76 10.29 14.60
CA ILE A 82 2.41 9.16 13.93
C ILE A 82 3.78 9.62 13.42
N GLU A 83 4.84 9.01 13.95
CA GLU A 83 6.23 9.35 13.63
C GLU A 83 6.85 8.34 12.65
N TYR A 84 6.40 7.10 12.65
CA TYR A 84 6.97 6.01 11.84
C TYR A 84 5.90 5.33 11.02
N VAL A 85 6.24 4.97 9.79
CA VAL A 85 5.36 4.26 8.86
C VAL A 85 6.06 2.99 8.39
N HIS A 86 5.41 1.85 8.58
CA HIS A 86 5.88 0.56 8.08
C HIS A 86 5.08 0.15 6.85
N VAL A 87 5.75 0.04 5.71
CA VAL A 87 5.17 -0.41 4.43
C VAL A 87 5.55 -1.86 4.19
N TYR A 88 4.59 -2.67 3.81
CA TYR A 88 4.82 -4.08 3.48
C TYR A 88 3.85 -4.57 2.41
N CYS A 89 4.24 -5.64 1.70
CA CYS A 89 3.38 -6.31 0.73
C CYS A 89 2.46 -7.31 1.44
N VAL A 90 1.19 -7.31 1.09
CA VAL A 90 0.16 -8.17 1.71
C VAL A 90 0.40 -9.67 1.48
N ASP A 91 1.08 -10.03 0.41
CA ASP A 91 1.47 -11.41 0.04
C ASP A 91 2.70 -11.94 0.81
N ASN A 92 3.41 -11.07 1.53
CA ASN A 92 4.54 -11.50 2.36
C ASN A 92 4.06 -12.06 3.70
N ILE A 93 3.83 -13.36 3.75
CA ILE A 93 3.38 -14.07 4.97
C ILE A 93 4.41 -14.07 6.11
N LEU A 94 5.66 -13.74 5.84
CA LEU A 94 6.73 -13.69 6.84
C LEU A 94 6.88 -12.29 7.45
N VAL A 95 6.11 -11.32 7.00
CA VAL A 95 6.19 -9.96 7.52
C VAL A 95 5.78 -9.90 8.99
N LYS A 96 6.61 -9.25 9.79
CA LYS A 96 6.24 -8.83 11.14
C LYS A 96 5.74 -7.40 11.06
N MET A 97 4.41 -7.23 11.08
CA MET A 97 3.80 -5.90 11.02
C MET A 97 4.23 -5.04 12.21
N ALA A 98 4.60 -3.79 11.93
CA ALA A 98 5.09 -2.84 12.92
C ALA A 98 6.19 -3.43 13.83
N ASP A 99 7.13 -4.20 13.25
CA ASP A 99 8.20 -4.89 13.97
C ASP A 99 9.00 -3.88 14.82
N PRO A 100 8.88 -3.93 16.16
CA PRO A 100 9.53 -2.96 17.04
C PRO A 100 11.05 -3.06 17.01
N VAL A 101 11.59 -4.25 16.69
CA VAL A 101 13.04 -4.44 16.56
C VAL A 101 13.58 -3.72 15.34
N PHE A 102 12.89 -3.85 14.21
CA PHE A 102 13.30 -3.17 12.97
C PHE A 102 13.12 -1.65 13.08
N ILE A 103 11.98 -1.21 13.59
CA ILE A 103 11.72 0.23 13.77
C ILE A 103 12.72 0.81 14.78
N GLY A 104 12.93 0.14 15.92
CA GLY A 104 13.91 0.57 16.92
C GLY A 104 15.34 0.63 16.38
N PHE A 105 15.74 -0.31 15.53
CA PHE A 105 17.03 -0.25 14.83
C PHE A 105 17.14 0.99 13.94
N CYS A 106 16.09 1.32 13.18
CA CYS A 106 16.09 2.52 12.33
C CYS A 106 16.21 3.81 13.17
N ILE A 107 15.50 3.85 14.31
CA ILE A 107 15.56 4.99 15.25
C ILE A 107 16.97 5.15 15.82
N ASP A 108 17.57 4.07 16.33
CA ASP A 108 18.92 4.07 16.91
C ASP A 108 19.97 4.56 15.90
N ARG A 109 19.77 4.27 14.63
CA ARG A 109 20.64 4.73 13.52
C ARG A 109 20.27 6.09 12.96
N SER A 110 19.27 6.75 13.50
CA SER A 110 18.73 8.02 12.96
C SER A 110 18.44 7.92 11.47
N ALA A 111 17.94 6.76 11.03
CA ALA A 111 17.67 6.48 9.62
C ALA A 111 16.31 7.08 9.22
N GLU A 112 16.30 7.88 8.18
CA GLU A 112 15.05 8.42 7.59
C GLU A 112 14.28 7.37 6.81
N CYS A 113 14.97 6.33 6.30
CA CYS A 113 14.39 5.22 5.56
C CYS A 113 15.18 3.94 5.85
N GLY A 114 14.48 2.81 5.93
CA GLY A 114 15.08 1.50 6.12
C GLY A 114 14.36 0.43 5.32
N ALA A 115 15.09 -0.58 4.87
CA ALA A 115 14.53 -1.74 4.21
C ALA A 115 15.03 -3.02 4.87
N LYS A 116 14.10 -3.94 5.15
CA LYS A 116 14.41 -5.29 5.61
C LYS A 116 14.57 -6.20 4.42
N VAL A 117 15.77 -6.73 4.22
CA VAL A 117 16.08 -7.63 3.12
C VAL A 117 16.47 -9.01 3.63
N CYS A 118 16.14 -10.05 2.87
CA CYS A 118 16.64 -11.40 3.11
C CYS A 118 17.80 -11.67 2.14
N ASN A 119 18.93 -12.15 2.64
CA ASN A 119 19.96 -12.70 1.78
C ASN A 119 19.45 -14.01 1.21
N SER A 120 19.11 -14.05 -0.07
CA SER A 120 18.86 -15.30 -0.80
C SER A 120 20.23 -15.91 -1.15
N LEU A 121 20.63 -16.92 -0.41
CA LEU A 121 21.76 -17.80 -0.77
C LEU A 121 21.35 -18.89 -1.76
N LEU A 122 20.29 -18.68 -2.52
CA LEU A 122 19.95 -19.57 -3.63
C LEU A 122 20.82 -19.21 -4.84
N THR A 123 22.03 -19.72 -4.85
CA THR A 123 22.75 -20.02 -6.08
C THR A 123 22.04 -21.18 -6.76
N PHE A 124 21.37 -20.90 -7.89
CA PHE A 124 20.93 -21.92 -8.83
C PHE A 124 22.12 -22.31 -9.74
#